data_141c2435ca756eb43e287df586b5aa17
#
_entry.id   141c2435ca756eb43e287df586b5aa17
#
_cell.length_a   1.000
_cell.length_b   1.000
_cell.length_c   1.000
_cell.angle_alpha   90.00
_cell.angle_beta   90.00
_cell.angle_gamma   90.00
#
_symmetry.space_group_name_H-M   'P 1'
#
loop_
_entity.id
_entity.type
_entity.pdbx_description
1 polymer ?
#
loop_
_entity_poly.entity_id
_entity_poly.type
_entity_poly.pdbx_seq_one_letter_code
_entity_poly.pdbx_strand_id
1 'polypeptide(L)'
;MKAVVSKNEINRRCARLMCKKNPKTKSPHIGLEFEFFTQADKYTILKNLSKAGLHNHCYLTTDNSIDADDCCSENCWEICVLVSQRSCSRILKKVINCLKKIKAKVNNTCGLHIHLDCRKITRRNPEKVFFSLIKMQKVLFNFCPERMTNHYCQFADFNLFYDALCSSRYYAINASAYGKYKTIEVRLLHGTFNLDEIESFINCLKFAVYNAENIKSLMASNVNFEWNTNHVLNDKKVIKPKTKEFLQKVFSKAE
;
A
#
# COMPACT_ATOMS: atom_id res chain seq x y z
N MET A 1 -32.71 -0.32 14.41
CA MET A 1 -33.01 -0.52 12.96
C MET A 1 -31.92 0.16 12.13
N LYS A 2 -31.22 -0.57 11.23
CA LYS A 2 -30.31 0.07 10.26
C LYS A 2 -31.18 0.72 9.19
N ALA A 3 -31.05 2.03 9.02
CA ALA A 3 -31.79 2.77 7.97
C ALA A 3 -31.50 2.14 6.60
N VAL A 4 -32.56 1.79 5.87
CA VAL A 4 -32.46 1.27 4.50
C VAL A 4 -31.99 2.42 3.59
N VAL A 5 -30.80 2.28 3.04
CA VAL A 5 -30.22 3.29 2.15
C VAL A 5 -31.01 3.27 0.83
N SER A 6 -31.55 4.40 0.41
CA SER A 6 -32.34 4.50 -0.83
C SER A 6 -31.52 4.18 -2.09
N LYS A 7 -32.18 3.75 -3.18
CA LYS A 7 -31.56 3.47 -4.48
C LYS A 7 -30.78 4.69 -5.01
N ASN A 8 -31.34 5.89 -4.85
CA ASN A 8 -30.71 7.15 -5.28
C ASN A 8 -29.42 7.44 -4.49
N GLU A 9 -29.41 7.16 -3.20
CA GLU A 9 -28.22 7.34 -2.38
C GLU A 9 -27.13 6.31 -2.75
N ILE A 10 -27.51 5.07 -3.07
CA ILE A 10 -26.57 4.07 -3.59
C ILE A 10 -25.93 4.53 -4.90
N ASN A 11 -26.74 5.01 -5.84
CA ASN A 11 -26.24 5.50 -7.13
C ASN A 11 -25.30 6.71 -6.96
N ARG A 12 -25.63 7.65 -6.07
CA ARG A 12 -24.76 8.80 -5.74
C ARG A 12 -23.43 8.36 -5.13
N ARG A 13 -23.43 7.35 -4.27
CA ARG A 13 -22.22 6.77 -3.67
C ARG A 13 -21.37 6.01 -4.69
N CYS A 14 -22.01 5.28 -5.63
CA CYS A 14 -21.30 4.63 -6.73
C CYS A 14 -20.61 5.66 -7.63
N ALA A 15 -21.27 6.77 -7.96
CA ALA A 15 -20.65 7.86 -8.73
C ALA A 15 -19.40 8.43 -8.02
N ARG A 16 -19.41 8.58 -6.69
CA ARG A 16 -18.23 9.00 -5.93
C ARG A 16 -17.09 8.00 -5.97
N LEU A 17 -17.38 6.69 -5.94
CA LEU A 17 -16.38 5.63 -6.06
C LEU A 17 -15.68 5.61 -7.42
N MET A 18 -16.29 6.20 -8.45
CA MET A 18 -15.70 6.35 -9.77
C MET A 18 -14.89 7.65 -9.93
N CYS A 19 -14.95 8.54 -8.95
CA CYS A 19 -14.34 9.86 -9.02
C CYS A 19 -12.96 9.83 -8.33
N LYS A 20 -11.87 10.02 -9.10
CA LYS A 20 -10.48 10.10 -8.61
C LYS A 20 -10.17 11.35 -7.76
N LYS A 21 -11.14 11.93 -7.08
CA LYS A 21 -10.92 13.10 -6.22
C LYS A 21 -10.38 12.62 -4.86
N ASN A 22 -9.12 12.92 -4.59
CA ASN A 22 -8.56 12.71 -3.27
C ASN A 22 -9.34 13.54 -2.23
N PRO A 23 -9.88 12.92 -1.18
CA PRO A 23 -10.54 13.68 -0.12
C PRO A 23 -9.53 14.65 0.50
N LYS A 24 -9.94 15.90 0.66
CA LYS A 24 -9.15 16.92 1.37
C LYS A 24 -9.13 16.55 2.85
N THR A 25 -8.06 15.97 3.32
CA THR A 25 -7.94 15.62 4.73
C THR A 25 -6.69 16.25 5.33
N LYS A 26 -6.79 16.64 6.61
CA LYS A 26 -5.72 17.31 7.36
C LYS A 26 -4.78 16.33 8.08
N SER A 27 -5.03 15.04 8.01
CA SER A 27 -4.29 14.00 8.74
C SER A 27 -3.30 13.28 7.82
N PRO A 28 -2.18 12.77 8.31
CA PRO A 28 -1.30 11.89 7.55
C PRO A 28 -2.06 10.72 6.96
N HIS A 29 -1.86 10.48 5.65
CA HIS A 29 -2.61 9.49 4.90
C HIS A 29 -1.69 8.40 4.41
N ILE A 30 -2.30 7.23 4.30
CA ILE A 30 -1.77 6.09 3.59
C ILE A 30 -2.73 5.84 2.42
N GLY A 31 -2.21 5.84 1.20
CA GLY A 31 -2.89 5.34 0.02
C GLY A 31 -2.58 3.86 -0.14
N LEU A 32 -3.55 3.07 -0.55
CA LEU A 32 -3.36 1.67 -0.91
C LEU A 32 -4.04 1.41 -2.25
N GLU A 33 -3.38 0.66 -3.12
CA GLU A 33 -3.89 0.23 -4.41
C GLU A 33 -3.93 -1.30 -4.40
N PHE A 34 -5.15 -1.85 -4.31
CA PHE A 34 -5.41 -3.30 -4.34
C PHE A 34 -5.66 -3.72 -5.77
N GLU A 35 -4.74 -4.43 -6.36
CA GLU A 35 -4.91 -5.11 -7.64
C GLU A 35 -5.54 -6.48 -7.43
N PHE A 36 -6.57 -6.81 -8.23
CA PHE A 36 -7.32 -8.06 -8.13
C PHE A 36 -8.13 -8.32 -9.40
N PHE A 37 -8.58 -9.56 -9.56
CA PHE A 37 -9.51 -9.94 -10.60
C PHE A 37 -10.74 -10.67 -10.02
N THR A 38 -11.87 -10.61 -10.74
CA THR A 38 -13.14 -11.21 -10.29
C THR A 38 -14.12 -11.33 -11.45
N GLN A 39 -15.05 -12.29 -11.35
CA GLN A 39 -16.20 -12.39 -12.27
C GLN A 39 -17.28 -11.33 -11.98
N ALA A 40 -17.21 -10.64 -10.83
CA ALA A 40 -18.18 -9.61 -10.51
C ALA A 40 -18.05 -8.41 -11.45
N ASP A 41 -19.20 -7.97 -11.97
CA ASP A 41 -19.25 -6.76 -12.78
C ASP A 41 -18.99 -5.49 -11.96
N LYS A 42 -18.67 -4.41 -12.64
CA LYS A 42 -18.39 -3.10 -12.05
C LYS A 42 -19.49 -2.64 -11.09
N TYR A 43 -20.75 -2.83 -11.46
CA TYR A 43 -21.88 -2.38 -10.64
C TYR A 43 -21.96 -3.14 -9.33
N THR A 44 -21.75 -4.46 -9.36
CA THR A 44 -21.71 -5.31 -8.16
C THR A 44 -20.59 -4.90 -7.22
N ILE A 45 -19.39 -4.62 -7.72
CA ILE A 45 -18.26 -4.13 -6.93
C ILE A 45 -18.62 -2.80 -6.25
N LEU A 46 -19.05 -1.80 -7.05
CA LEU A 46 -19.42 -0.47 -6.55
C LEU A 46 -20.53 -0.52 -5.52
N LYS A 47 -21.53 -1.36 -5.72
CA LYS A 47 -22.65 -1.55 -4.78
C LYS A 47 -22.18 -2.12 -3.44
N ASN A 48 -21.27 -3.10 -3.45
CA ASN A 48 -20.70 -3.65 -2.21
C ASN A 48 -19.87 -2.60 -1.44
N LEU A 49 -18.98 -1.87 -2.12
CA LEU A 49 -18.19 -0.80 -1.52
C LEU A 49 -19.08 0.33 -0.95
N SER A 50 -20.12 0.71 -1.69
CA SER A 50 -21.11 1.72 -1.26
C SER A 50 -21.86 1.29 0.00
N LYS A 51 -22.37 0.03 0.04
CA LYS A 51 -23.05 -0.54 1.20
C LYS A 51 -22.16 -0.61 2.44
N ALA A 52 -20.87 -0.85 2.26
CA ALA A 52 -19.87 -0.84 3.34
C ALA A 52 -19.53 0.58 3.84
N GLY A 53 -20.04 1.63 3.18
CA GLY A 53 -19.75 3.03 3.51
C GLY A 53 -18.36 3.49 3.08
N LEU A 54 -17.77 2.87 2.05
CA LEU A 54 -16.42 3.14 1.57
C LEU A 54 -16.34 4.25 0.50
N HIS A 55 -17.49 4.79 0.07
CA HIS A 55 -17.60 5.79 -1.01
C HIS A 55 -16.83 7.12 -0.78
N ASN A 56 -16.40 7.38 0.45
CA ASN A 56 -15.55 8.54 0.79
C ASN A 56 -14.07 8.17 0.99
N HIS A 57 -13.73 6.88 0.87
CA HIS A 57 -12.39 6.37 1.12
C HIS A 57 -11.76 5.69 -0.09
N CYS A 58 -12.59 5.24 -1.04
CA CYS A 58 -12.12 4.42 -2.15
C CYS A 58 -12.58 4.99 -3.49
N TYR A 59 -11.83 4.67 -4.54
CA TYR A 59 -12.33 4.66 -5.92
C TYR A 59 -11.90 3.37 -6.62
N LEU A 60 -12.65 2.99 -7.66
CA LEU A 60 -12.42 1.80 -8.47
C LEU A 60 -11.95 2.22 -9.86
N THR A 61 -10.90 1.57 -10.36
CA THR A 61 -10.42 1.70 -11.75
C THR A 61 -10.13 0.32 -12.33
N THR A 62 -10.00 0.22 -13.64
CA THR A 62 -9.49 -0.97 -14.32
C THR A 62 -7.98 -0.97 -14.29
N ASP A 63 -7.36 -2.16 -14.23
CA ASP A 63 -5.94 -2.33 -14.38
C ASP A 63 -5.65 -3.41 -15.44
N ASN A 64 -5.01 -3.00 -16.54
CA ASN A 64 -4.66 -3.85 -17.66
C ASN A 64 -3.30 -4.55 -17.50
N SER A 65 -2.58 -4.30 -16.39
CA SER A 65 -1.31 -4.97 -16.07
C SER A 65 -1.52 -6.33 -15.40
N ILE A 66 -2.75 -6.59 -14.92
CA ILE A 66 -3.13 -7.84 -14.26
C ILE A 66 -3.42 -8.89 -15.33
N ASP A 67 -2.76 -10.03 -15.23
CA ASP A 67 -3.06 -11.22 -16.02
C ASP A 67 -3.95 -12.16 -15.18
N ALA A 68 -5.16 -12.40 -15.67
CA ALA A 68 -6.17 -13.19 -14.94
C ALA A 68 -6.10 -14.69 -15.26
N ASP A 69 -4.97 -15.21 -15.74
CA ASP A 69 -4.76 -16.62 -16.05
C ASP A 69 -5.96 -17.29 -16.75
N ASP A 70 -5.96 -17.34 -18.08
CA ASP A 70 -6.90 -18.09 -18.96
C ASP A 70 -8.42 -17.94 -18.69
N CYS A 71 -8.83 -17.20 -17.68
CA CYS A 71 -10.24 -16.94 -17.38
C CYS A 71 -10.76 -15.73 -18.18
N CYS A 72 -11.06 -15.91 -19.45
CA CYS A 72 -11.64 -14.89 -20.35
C CYS A 72 -12.88 -14.16 -19.80
N SER A 73 -13.43 -14.59 -18.68
CA SER A 73 -14.61 -14.02 -18.03
C SER A 73 -14.30 -13.16 -16.79
N GLU A 74 -13.03 -13.04 -16.36
CA GLU A 74 -12.67 -12.26 -15.19
C GLU A 74 -12.24 -10.84 -15.57
N ASN A 75 -12.71 -9.87 -14.77
CA ASN A 75 -12.38 -8.47 -14.97
C ASN A 75 -11.26 -8.08 -14.01
N CYS A 76 -10.24 -7.39 -14.52
CA CYS A 76 -9.09 -6.89 -13.77
C CYS A 76 -9.35 -5.48 -13.24
N TRP A 77 -9.19 -5.31 -11.93
CA TRP A 77 -9.55 -4.09 -11.22
C TRP A 77 -8.48 -3.66 -10.23
N GLU A 78 -8.44 -2.37 -10.01
CA GLU A 78 -7.72 -1.76 -8.91
C GLU A 78 -8.67 -0.97 -8.01
N ILE A 79 -8.62 -1.19 -6.70
CA ILE A 79 -9.28 -0.33 -5.71
C ILE A 79 -8.22 0.53 -5.03
N CYS A 80 -8.27 1.84 -5.30
CA CYS A 80 -7.47 2.81 -4.58
C CYS A 80 -8.18 3.23 -3.30
N VAL A 81 -7.50 3.11 -2.18
CA VAL A 81 -8.03 3.37 -0.83
C VAL A 81 -7.21 4.48 -0.17
N LEU A 82 -7.87 5.53 0.31
CA LEU A 82 -7.22 6.58 1.08
C LEU A 82 -7.67 6.55 2.53
N VAL A 83 -6.73 6.37 3.44
CA VAL A 83 -7.02 6.24 4.87
C VAL A 83 -6.12 7.13 5.72
N SER A 84 -6.67 7.64 6.82
CA SER A 84 -5.86 8.21 7.89
C SER A 84 -5.19 7.10 8.69
N GLN A 85 -4.08 7.40 9.33
CA GLN A 85 -3.38 6.44 10.19
C GLN A 85 -4.30 5.84 11.27
N ARG A 86 -5.23 6.65 11.82
CA ARG A 86 -6.17 6.22 12.87
C ARG A 86 -7.28 5.29 12.36
N SER A 87 -7.69 5.44 11.11
CA SER A 87 -8.79 4.67 10.52
C SER A 87 -8.33 3.47 9.68
N CYS A 88 -7.01 3.30 9.51
CA CYS A 88 -6.40 2.36 8.58
C CYS A 88 -6.96 0.93 8.77
N SER A 89 -6.74 0.31 9.90
CA SER A 89 -7.19 -1.06 10.20
C SER A 89 -8.69 -1.26 9.97
N ARG A 90 -9.52 -0.33 10.46
CA ARG A 90 -10.98 -0.42 10.31
C ARG A 90 -11.43 -0.34 8.85
N ILE A 91 -10.82 0.53 8.05
CA ILE A 91 -11.16 0.69 6.62
C ILE A 91 -10.65 -0.50 5.82
N LEU A 92 -9.40 -0.95 6.05
CA LEU A 92 -8.83 -2.14 5.42
C LEU A 92 -9.70 -3.37 5.63
N LYS A 93 -10.12 -3.63 6.88
CA LYS A 93 -11.03 -4.74 7.19
C LYS A 93 -12.33 -4.68 6.37
N LYS A 94 -12.89 -3.48 6.17
CA LYS A 94 -14.09 -3.31 5.33
C LYS A 94 -13.81 -3.57 3.86
N VAL A 95 -12.68 -3.08 3.31
CA VAL A 95 -12.28 -3.32 1.91
C VAL A 95 -12.08 -4.81 1.68
N ILE A 96 -11.29 -5.48 2.51
CA ILE A 96 -11.03 -6.92 2.41
C ILE A 96 -12.35 -7.73 2.48
N ASN A 97 -13.26 -7.37 3.38
CA ASN A 97 -14.56 -8.02 3.46
C ASN A 97 -15.40 -7.82 2.19
N CYS A 98 -15.30 -6.66 1.53
CA CYS A 98 -15.96 -6.42 0.24
C CYS A 98 -15.34 -7.28 -0.86
N LEU A 99 -14.00 -7.34 -0.93
CA LEU A 99 -13.27 -8.17 -1.90
C LEU A 99 -13.61 -9.66 -1.74
N LYS A 100 -13.62 -10.18 -0.51
CA LYS A 100 -14.05 -11.56 -0.22
C LYS A 100 -15.50 -11.83 -0.65
N LYS A 101 -16.42 -10.89 -0.47
CA LYS A 101 -17.83 -11.05 -0.87
C LYS A 101 -18.03 -11.16 -2.37
N ILE A 102 -17.21 -10.48 -3.17
CA ILE A 102 -17.24 -10.56 -4.62
C ILE A 102 -16.35 -11.68 -5.16
N LYS A 103 -15.82 -12.54 -4.29
CA LYS A 103 -14.90 -13.63 -4.63
C LYS A 103 -13.69 -13.14 -5.43
N ALA A 104 -13.16 -11.97 -5.06
CA ALA A 104 -11.95 -11.45 -5.67
C ALA A 104 -10.79 -12.40 -5.44
N LYS A 105 -9.92 -12.51 -6.46
CA LYS A 105 -8.71 -13.33 -6.47
C LYS A 105 -7.50 -12.46 -6.74
N VAL A 106 -6.34 -12.95 -6.37
CA VAL A 106 -5.03 -12.38 -6.66
C VAL A 106 -4.10 -13.49 -7.12
N ASN A 107 -3.12 -13.14 -7.94
CA ASN A 107 -2.04 -14.02 -8.36
C ASN A 107 -0.69 -13.26 -8.33
N ASN A 108 0.36 -13.83 -8.91
CA ASN A 108 1.70 -13.26 -8.95
C ASN A 108 1.81 -11.96 -9.77
N THR A 109 0.83 -11.66 -10.64
CA THR A 109 0.77 -10.40 -11.38
C THR A 109 0.14 -9.27 -10.58
N CYS A 110 -0.63 -9.60 -9.53
CA CYS A 110 -1.26 -8.62 -8.65
C CYS A 110 -0.28 -8.10 -7.59
N GLY A 111 -0.34 -6.79 -7.33
CA GLY A 111 0.37 -6.12 -6.25
C GLY A 111 -0.57 -5.44 -5.26
N LEU A 112 -0.03 -5.15 -4.08
CA LEU A 112 -0.61 -4.17 -3.17
C LEU A 112 0.39 -3.02 -3.00
N HIS A 113 0.10 -1.89 -3.67
CA HIS A 113 0.96 -0.73 -3.61
C HIS A 113 0.57 0.17 -2.45
N ILE A 114 1.55 0.72 -1.75
CA ILE A 114 1.32 1.57 -0.59
C ILE A 114 1.96 2.94 -0.80
N HIS A 115 1.15 3.97 -0.77
CA HIS A 115 1.56 5.36 -0.88
C HIS A 115 1.71 5.99 0.49
N LEU A 116 2.89 6.51 0.78
CA LEU A 116 3.21 7.21 2.02
C LEU A 116 3.16 8.72 1.79
N ASP A 117 2.28 9.40 2.50
CA ASP A 117 2.10 10.85 2.40
C ASP A 117 3.33 11.61 2.89
N CYS A 118 3.95 12.39 2.01
CA CYS A 118 5.11 13.25 2.26
C CYS A 118 4.78 14.74 2.06
N ARG A 119 3.52 15.16 2.18
CA ARG A 119 3.13 16.57 2.07
C ARG A 119 3.74 17.39 3.21
N LYS A 120 3.89 18.70 2.99
CA LYS A 120 4.40 19.65 4.00
C LYS A 120 3.65 19.59 5.33
N ILE A 121 2.34 19.26 5.29
CA ILE A 121 1.52 19.12 6.51
C ILE A 121 1.97 17.98 7.44
N THR A 122 2.68 17.00 6.91
CA THR A 122 3.24 15.88 7.68
C THR A 122 4.62 16.18 8.22
N ARG A 123 5.24 17.29 7.80
CA ARG A 123 6.62 17.68 8.10
C ARG A 123 7.66 16.62 7.71
N ARG A 124 7.30 15.70 6.83
CA ARG A 124 8.21 14.67 6.34
C ARG A 124 9.08 15.23 5.23
N ASN A 125 10.38 14.97 5.31
CA ASN A 125 11.30 15.19 4.20
C ASN A 125 11.19 14.00 3.25
N PRO A 126 10.73 14.17 1.98
CA PRO A 126 10.53 13.07 1.05
C PRO A 126 11.83 12.33 0.71
N GLU A 127 12.94 13.04 0.58
CA GLU A 127 14.25 12.47 0.31
C GLU A 127 14.69 11.53 1.45
N LYS A 128 14.60 11.99 2.69
CA LYS A 128 14.93 11.16 3.86
C LYS A 128 14.02 9.94 3.98
N VAL A 129 12.72 10.11 3.70
CA VAL A 129 11.78 8.98 3.70
C VAL A 129 12.15 7.99 2.60
N PHE A 130 12.46 8.47 1.39
CA PHE A 130 12.89 7.62 0.29
C PHE A 130 14.15 6.83 0.66
N PHE A 131 15.18 7.50 1.17
CA PHE A 131 16.43 6.84 1.57
C PHE A 131 16.21 5.83 2.70
N SER A 132 15.37 6.14 3.69
CA SER A 132 15.03 5.19 4.74
C SER A 132 14.36 3.92 4.20
N LEU A 133 13.48 4.08 3.22
CA LEU A 133 12.82 2.95 2.56
C LEU A 133 13.79 2.14 1.71
N ILE A 134 14.72 2.79 0.99
CA ILE A 134 15.80 2.10 0.26
C ILE A 134 16.62 1.22 1.22
N LYS A 135 17.02 1.77 2.37
CA LYS A 135 17.75 1.00 3.40
C LYS A 135 16.93 -0.14 4.01
N MET A 136 15.61 -0.08 3.88
CA MET A 136 14.68 -1.09 4.39
C MET A 136 14.33 -2.17 3.36
N GLN A 137 14.68 -2.02 2.09
CA GLN A 137 14.22 -2.91 1.01
C GLN A 137 14.48 -4.38 1.29
N LYS A 138 15.68 -4.75 1.73
CA LYS A 138 16.01 -6.15 2.05
C LYS A 138 15.08 -6.73 3.10
N VAL A 139 14.76 -5.97 4.14
CA VAL A 139 13.80 -6.39 5.18
C VAL A 139 12.39 -6.52 4.62
N LEU A 140 11.98 -5.59 3.75
CA LEU A 140 10.65 -5.61 3.14
C LEU A 140 10.48 -6.77 2.15
N PHE A 141 11.53 -7.16 1.43
CA PHE A 141 11.49 -8.32 0.53
C PHE A 141 11.30 -9.66 1.27
N ASN A 142 11.55 -9.73 2.58
CA ASN A 142 11.22 -10.94 3.35
C ASN A 142 9.71 -11.25 3.38
N PHE A 143 8.83 -10.25 3.10
CA PHE A 143 7.41 -10.52 2.91
C PHE A 143 7.08 -11.20 1.59
N CYS A 144 7.86 -10.92 0.56
CA CYS A 144 7.60 -11.35 -0.81
C CYS A 144 8.92 -11.63 -1.55
N PRO A 145 9.69 -12.67 -1.16
CA PRO A 145 10.97 -12.96 -1.78
C PRO A 145 10.87 -13.18 -3.30
N GLU A 146 9.75 -13.75 -3.76
CA GLU A 146 9.45 -14.01 -5.16
C GLU A 146 9.37 -12.72 -6.01
N ARG A 147 9.09 -11.58 -5.40
CA ARG A 147 9.04 -10.29 -6.11
C ARG A 147 10.41 -9.67 -6.38
N MET A 148 11.48 -10.21 -5.82
CA MET A 148 12.84 -9.71 -6.09
C MET A 148 13.25 -9.81 -7.57
N THR A 149 12.67 -10.77 -8.29
CA THR A 149 12.90 -10.97 -9.74
C THR A 149 11.79 -10.39 -10.61
N ASN A 150 10.80 -9.71 -10.03
CA ASN A 150 9.67 -9.17 -10.76
C ASN A 150 10.04 -7.84 -11.45
N HIS A 151 9.83 -7.74 -12.78
CA HIS A 151 10.11 -6.54 -13.57
C HIS A 151 9.33 -5.30 -13.14
N TYR A 152 8.17 -5.47 -12.51
CA TYR A 152 7.33 -4.38 -12.00
C TYR A 152 7.69 -3.96 -10.57
N CYS A 153 8.73 -4.57 -9.97
CA CYS A 153 9.17 -4.31 -8.60
C CYS A 153 10.70 -4.40 -8.47
N GLN A 154 11.42 -3.68 -9.34
CA GLN A 154 12.88 -3.71 -9.37
C GLN A 154 13.48 -3.07 -8.13
N PHE A 155 14.66 -3.55 -7.74
CA PHE A 155 15.40 -2.96 -6.64
C PHE A 155 15.69 -1.49 -6.93
N ALA A 156 15.37 -0.59 -5.99
CA ALA A 156 15.67 0.83 -6.11
C ALA A 156 17.05 1.15 -5.51
N ASP A 157 17.81 2.03 -6.17
CA ASP A 157 19.10 2.53 -5.70
C ASP A 157 18.98 3.98 -5.23
N PHE A 158 19.94 4.43 -4.42
CA PHE A 158 20.04 5.81 -3.92
C PHE A 158 20.16 6.85 -5.02
N ASN A 159 20.90 6.53 -6.09
CA ASN A 159 21.10 7.41 -7.23
C ASN A 159 19.79 7.70 -7.97
N LEU A 160 18.78 6.86 -7.78
CA LEU A 160 17.49 6.92 -8.47
C LEU A 160 16.50 7.92 -7.84
N PHE A 161 16.82 8.61 -6.73
CA PHE A 161 15.84 9.54 -6.16
C PHE A 161 15.47 10.65 -7.14
N TYR A 162 16.45 11.25 -7.76
CA TYR A 162 16.24 12.31 -8.77
C TYR A 162 15.75 11.74 -10.09
N ASP A 163 16.27 10.59 -10.50
CA ASP A 163 15.79 9.86 -11.69
C ASP A 163 14.40 9.26 -11.47
N ALA A 164 14.08 8.79 -10.27
CA ALA A 164 12.77 8.27 -9.91
C ALA A 164 11.66 9.33 -9.88
N LEU A 165 12.00 10.63 -9.77
CA LEU A 165 11.06 11.72 -9.99
C LEU A 165 10.66 11.84 -11.47
N CYS A 166 11.47 11.32 -12.39
CA CYS A 166 11.37 11.54 -13.84
C CYS A 166 11.24 10.25 -14.66
N SER A 167 11.53 9.05 -14.10
CA SER A 167 11.72 7.83 -14.87
C SER A 167 10.75 6.68 -14.54
N SER A 168 11.20 5.44 -14.63
CA SER A 168 10.40 4.24 -14.54
C SER A 168 9.60 4.10 -13.23
N ARG A 169 8.30 3.85 -13.33
CA ARG A 169 7.42 3.52 -12.21
C ARG A 169 7.59 2.09 -11.66
N TYR A 170 8.55 1.33 -12.18
CA TYR A 170 8.70 -0.10 -11.88
C TYR A 170 9.68 -0.41 -10.75
N TYR A 171 10.13 0.60 -10.01
CA TYR A 171 10.97 0.39 -8.82
C TYR A 171 10.12 0.02 -7.60
N ALA A 172 10.68 -0.86 -6.76
CA ALA A 172 10.09 -1.29 -5.49
C ALA A 172 9.77 -0.13 -4.55
N ILE A 173 10.66 0.88 -4.53
CA ILE A 173 10.46 2.18 -3.88
C ILE A 173 10.45 3.24 -4.97
N ASN A 174 9.32 3.88 -5.17
CA ASN A 174 9.07 4.75 -6.31
C ASN A 174 8.69 6.16 -5.87
N ALA A 175 9.45 7.16 -6.34
CA ALA A 175 9.20 8.56 -6.07
C ALA A 175 8.43 9.28 -7.19
N SER A 176 8.11 8.64 -8.33
CA SER A 176 7.42 9.28 -9.47
C SER A 176 6.06 9.87 -9.09
N ALA A 177 5.36 9.24 -8.13
CA ALA A 177 4.10 9.73 -7.57
C ALA A 177 4.26 11.05 -6.78
N TYR A 178 5.47 11.42 -6.37
CA TYR A 178 5.70 12.61 -5.54
C TYR A 178 5.37 13.92 -6.28
N GLY A 179 5.68 14.01 -7.56
CA GLY A 179 5.35 15.18 -8.37
C GLY A 179 3.87 15.57 -8.28
N LYS A 180 3.00 14.59 -8.43
CA LYS A 180 1.53 14.75 -8.51
C LYS A 180 0.83 14.63 -7.15
N TYR A 181 1.17 13.61 -6.38
CA TYR A 181 0.41 13.23 -5.17
C TYR A 181 1.13 13.56 -3.86
N LYS A 182 2.41 13.94 -3.94
CA LYS A 182 3.30 14.17 -2.79
C LYS A 182 3.43 12.91 -1.92
N THR A 183 3.48 11.75 -2.56
CA THR A 183 3.65 10.44 -1.92
C THR A 183 4.86 9.72 -2.46
N ILE A 184 5.48 8.88 -1.64
CA ILE A 184 6.40 7.83 -2.07
C ILE A 184 5.60 6.54 -2.10
N GLU A 185 5.68 5.83 -3.22
CA GLU A 185 5.00 4.56 -3.45
C GLU A 185 5.94 3.40 -3.11
N VAL A 186 5.42 2.39 -2.43
CA VAL A 186 6.10 1.12 -2.15
C VAL A 186 5.31 0.01 -2.84
N ARG A 187 5.95 -0.68 -3.80
CA ARG A 187 5.33 -1.68 -4.70
C ARG A 187 5.69 -3.13 -4.35
N LEU A 188 6.36 -3.32 -3.23
CA LEU A 188 6.96 -4.58 -2.83
C LEU A 188 5.96 -5.68 -2.47
N LEU A 189 4.81 -5.34 -1.86
CA LEU A 189 3.88 -6.34 -1.36
C LEU A 189 3.11 -6.98 -2.51
N HIS A 190 3.04 -8.32 -2.51
CA HIS A 190 2.19 -9.06 -3.45
C HIS A 190 0.70 -8.79 -3.20
N GLY A 191 -0.15 -9.16 -4.15
CA GLY A 191 -1.59 -9.11 -3.96
C GLY A 191 -2.01 -10.00 -2.80
N THR A 192 -2.63 -9.43 -1.77
CA THR A 192 -3.07 -10.19 -0.58
C THR A 192 -4.31 -9.59 0.06
N PHE A 193 -5.15 -10.45 0.66
CA PHE A 193 -6.29 -10.08 1.48
C PHE A 193 -6.09 -10.51 2.95
N ASN A 194 -4.85 -10.80 3.33
CA ASN A 194 -4.49 -11.08 4.71
C ASN A 194 -4.28 -9.77 5.47
N LEU A 195 -5.21 -9.44 6.37
CA LEU A 195 -5.17 -8.18 7.12
C LEU A 195 -3.91 -8.06 8.01
N ASP A 196 -3.51 -9.14 8.67
CA ASP A 196 -2.36 -9.13 9.59
C ASP A 196 -1.05 -8.91 8.81
N GLU A 197 -0.94 -9.46 7.61
CA GLU A 197 0.19 -9.23 6.71
C GLU A 197 0.26 -7.77 6.26
N ILE A 198 -0.85 -7.24 5.75
CA ILE A 198 -0.93 -5.84 5.29
C ILE A 198 -0.61 -4.87 6.43
N GLU A 199 -1.17 -5.07 7.62
CA GLU A 199 -0.91 -4.22 8.78
C GLU A 199 0.54 -4.32 9.25
N SER A 200 1.12 -5.51 9.21
CA SER A 200 2.52 -5.72 9.59
C SER A 200 3.47 -5.05 8.60
N PHE A 201 3.21 -5.18 7.30
CA PHE A 201 3.96 -4.47 6.27
C PHE A 201 3.86 -2.95 6.43
N ILE A 202 2.65 -2.41 6.62
CA ILE A 202 2.45 -0.97 6.90
C ILE A 202 3.22 -0.53 8.15
N ASN A 203 3.32 -1.34 9.18
CA ASN A 203 4.08 -1.00 10.39
C ASN A 203 5.58 -0.99 10.13
N CYS A 204 6.13 -1.87 9.27
CA CYS A 204 7.51 -1.78 8.80
C CYS A 204 7.76 -0.46 8.04
N LEU A 205 6.83 -0.06 7.17
CA LEU A 205 6.94 1.22 6.46
C LEU A 205 6.89 2.41 7.43
N LYS A 206 6.04 2.35 8.46
CA LYS A 206 5.99 3.38 9.52
C LYS A 206 7.30 3.45 10.30
N PHE A 207 7.94 2.31 10.57
CA PHE A 207 9.25 2.27 11.19
C PHE A 207 10.27 3.04 10.33
N ALA A 208 10.36 2.74 9.04
CA ALA A 208 11.26 3.44 8.12
C ALA A 208 10.99 4.95 8.09
N VAL A 209 9.72 5.35 8.00
CA VAL A 209 9.32 6.77 7.99
C VAL A 209 9.61 7.46 9.31
N TYR A 210 9.36 6.80 10.45
CA TYR A 210 9.59 7.37 11.78
C TYR A 210 11.08 7.60 12.04
N ASN A 211 11.92 6.69 11.57
CA ASN A 211 13.36 6.75 11.75
C ASN A 211 14.09 7.49 10.62
N ALA A 212 13.36 8.02 9.62
CA ALA A 212 13.96 8.73 8.48
C ALA A 212 14.82 9.95 8.90
N GLU A 213 14.44 10.66 9.96
CA GLU A 213 15.20 11.82 10.45
C GLU A 213 16.56 11.43 11.04
N ASN A 214 16.71 10.21 11.53
CA ASN A 214 17.96 9.70 12.09
C ASN A 214 19.00 9.34 11.03
N ILE A 215 18.62 9.25 9.74
CA ILE A 215 19.50 8.80 8.66
C ILE A 215 20.69 9.72 8.46
N LYS A 216 20.56 11.05 8.64
CA LYS A 216 21.71 11.98 8.48
C LYS A 216 22.89 11.61 9.39
N SER A 217 22.63 11.27 10.64
CA SER A 217 23.69 10.84 11.57
C SER A 217 24.25 9.46 11.20
N LEU A 218 23.46 8.60 10.63
CA LEU A 218 23.84 7.24 10.22
C LEU A 218 24.61 7.24 8.89
N MET A 219 24.23 8.08 7.92
CA MET A 219 24.95 8.21 6.65
C MET A 219 26.32 8.91 6.81
N ALA A 220 26.44 9.85 7.74
CA ALA A 220 27.73 10.48 8.04
C ALA A 220 28.73 9.51 8.67
N SER A 221 28.25 8.46 9.33
CA SER A 221 29.07 7.48 10.04
C SER A 221 29.28 6.17 9.27
N ASN A 222 28.39 5.79 8.34
CA ASN A 222 28.48 4.51 7.66
C ASN A 222 27.63 4.46 6.37
N VAL A 223 28.28 4.56 5.21
CA VAL A 223 27.64 4.46 3.87
C VAL A 223 26.96 3.09 3.68
N ASN A 224 27.44 2.04 4.38
CA ASN A 224 26.92 0.68 4.29
C ASN A 224 25.83 0.34 5.31
N PHE A 225 25.30 1.35 6.06
CA PHE A 225 24.22 1.08 6.99
C PHE A 225 22.96 0.63 6.28
N GLU A 226 22.37 -0.48 6.72
CA GLU A 226 21.07 -0.99 6.31
C GLU A 226 20.22 -1.30 7.55
N TRP A 227 18.89 -1.10 7.43
CA TRP A 227 17.97 -1.60 8.42
C TRP A 227 17.96 -3.15 8.36
N ASN A 228 17.98 -3.80 9.50
CA ASN A 228 17.83 -5.24 9.58
C ASN A 228 16.59 -5.61 10.41
N THR A 229 16.24 -6.90 10.40
CA THR A 229 15.07 -7.44 11.10
C THR A 229 15.07 -7.12 12.59
N ASN A 230 16.22 -7.15 13.25
CA ASN A 230 16.35 -6.85 14.67
C ASN A 230 16.06 -5.37 14.99
N HIS A 231 16.49 -4.44 14.13
CA HIS A 231 16.14 -3.04 14.29
C HIS A 231 14.62 -2.84 14.30
N VAL A 232 13.92 -3.50 13.37
CA VAL A 232 12.46 -3.43 13.28
C VAL A 232 11.79 -4.06 14.49
N LEU A 233 12.16 -5.32 14.82
CA LEU A 233 11.51 -6.09 15.90
C LEU A 233 11.69 -5.46 17.28
N ASN A 234 12.73 -4.65 17.49
CA ASN A 234 13.01 -4.01 18.78
C ASN A 234 12.44 -2.60 18.92
N ASP A 235 11.83 -2.02 17.87
CA ASP A 235 11.19 -0.71 17.96
C ASP A 235 9.80 -0.80 18.62
N LYS A 236 9.77 -0.66 19.96
CA LYS A 236 8.53 -0.68 20.74
C LYS A 236 7.58 0.50 20.48
N LYS A 237 8.05 1.58 19.83
CA LYS A 237 7.21 2.75 19.51
C LYS A 237 6.30 2.48 18.32
N VAL A 238 6.78 1.73 17.35
CA VAL A 238 6.06 1.44 16.10
C VAL A 238 5.51 0.02 16.08
N ILE A 239 6.29 -0.95 16.53
CA ILE A 239 5.94 -2.38 16.42
C ILE A 239 5.22 -2.86 17.68
N LYS A 240 3.94 -3.11 17.55
CA LYS A 240 3.10 -3.66 18.62
C LYS A 240 3.36 -5.16 18.81
N PRO A 241 3.05 -5.75 20.00
CA PRO A 241 3.31 -7.17 20.25
C PRO A 241 2.74 -8.13 19.19
N LYS A 242 1.47 -7.96 18.80
CA LYS A 242 0.83 -8.79 17.74
C LYS A 242 1.58 -8.69 16.40
N THR A 243 1.97 -7.48 16.02
CA THR A 243 2.77 -7.24 14.81
C THR A 243 4.14 -7.90 14.91
N LYS A 244 4.78 -7.80 16.08
CA LYS A 244 6.09 -8.43 16.33
C LYS A 244 6.05 -9.94 16.14
N GLU A 245 5.04 -10.61 16.69
CA GLU A 245 4.84 -12.07 16.52
C GLU A 245 4.70 -12.47 15.05
N PHE A 246 3.90 -11.71 14.27
CA PHE A 246 3.75 -11.94 12.85
C PHE A 246 5.08 -11.72 12.10
N LEU A 247 5.79 -10.64 12.38
CA LEU A 247 7.07 -10.31 11.75
C LEU A 247 8.16 -11.36 12.06
N GLN A 248 8.19 -11.89 13.28
CA GLN A 248 9.10 -12.98 13.62
C GLN A 248 8.88 -14.20 12.73
N LYS A 249 7.60 -14.57 12.47
CA LYS A 249 7.28 -15.68 11.56
C LYS A 249 7.65 -15.39 10.10
N VAL A 250 7.52 -14.15 9.65
CA VAL A 250 7.93 -13.74 8.29
C VAL A 250 9.43 -13.79 8.13
N PHE A 251 10.16 -13.23 9.10
CA PHE A 251 11.62 -13.12 9.01
C PHE A 251 12.34 -14.46 9.22
N SER A 252 11.79 -15.37 10.02
CA SER A 252 12.37 -16.72 10.20
C SER A 252 12.24 -17.63 8.98
N LYS A 253 11.43 -17.27 7.98
CA LYS A 253 11.33 -18.03 6.73
C LYS A 253 12.34 -17.57 5.67
N ALA A 254 12.98 -16.43 5.89
CA ALA A 254 13.90 -15.81 4.94
C ALA A 254 15.39 -16.11 5.29
N GLU A 255 15.64 -16.74 6.42
CA GLU A 255 16.93 -17.32 6.84
C GLU A 255 17.06 -18.77 6.32
#